data_6558a1dc7533312faee8ff5db95edbf0
#
_entry.id   6558a1dc7533312faee8ff5db95edbf0
#
_cell.length_a   1.000
_cell.length_b   1.000
_cell.length_c   1.000
_cell.angle_alpha   90.00
_cell.angle_beta   90.00
_cell.angle_gamma   90.00
#
_symmetry.space_group_name_H-M   'P 1'
#
loop_
_entity.id
_entity.type
_entity.pdbx_description
1 polymer ?
#
loop_
_entity_poly.entity_id
_entity_poly.type
_entity_poly.pdbx_seq_one_letter_code
_entity_poly.pdbx_strand_id
1 'polypeptide(L)'
;TGLFMSKNGGFDLKVGLAVMLKGGVIMDVMNVDQAKIAEDAGAVAVMALERIPALIREEGGIARASDPQMIKEIKDTVSIPVMAKVRIGHFAEAQILEAMEVDFIDESEVLTPADEHNHIWKYDFKIPFVCGARDLGEALRRIGEGAALIRTKGEAGSGNIVEAVRHMRTIVSQIKRLKTLDEHQLVAESKNLAAPLHLIQEVAEKGKLPVPNFAAGGIATPADASLMMQLGAETVF
;
A
#
# COMPACT_ATOMS: atom_id res chain seq x y z
N THR A 1 7.70 12.09 -27.22
CA THR A 1 7.37 13.09 -26.17
C THR A 1 5.97 12.89 -25.62
N GLY A 2 4.97 12.53 -26.44
CA GLY A 2 3.59 12.32 -25.99
C GLY A 2 3.38 11.10 -25.06
N LEU A 3 4.21 10.07 -25.20
CA LEU A 3 4.08 8.83 -24.41
C LEU A 3 4.53 9.02 -22.94
N PHE A 4 5.51 9.89 -22.71
CA PHE A 4 5.99 10.22 -21.36
C PHE A 4 5.01 11.12 -20.60
N MET A 5 4.36 12.06 -21.27
CA MET A 5 3.37 12.96 -20.64
C MET A 5 2.09 12.22 -20.22
N SER A 6 1.64 11.21 -20.99
CA SER A 6 0.46 10.43 -20.61
C SER A 6 0.71 9.51 -19.42
N LYS A 7 1.95 9.01 -19.22
CA LYS A 7 2.31 8.17 -18.08
C LYS A 7 2.38 8.99 -16.79
N ASN A 8 2.94 10.19 -16.82
CA ASN A 8 3.01 11.05 -15.64
C ASN A 8 1.63 11.55 -15.20
N GLY A 9 0.76 11.96 -16.13
CA GLY A 9 -0.60 12.39 -15.80
C GLY A 9 -1.44 11.27 -15.18
N GLY A 10 -1.27 10.04 -15.64
CA GLY A 10 -1.94 8.86 -15.07
C GLY A 10 -1.46 8.54 -13.64
N PHE A 11 -0.17 8.69 -13.36
CA PHE A 11 0.40 8.47 -12.02
C PHE A 11 -0.10 9.53 -11.04
N ASP A 12 -0.10 10.80 -11.42
CA ASP A 12 -0.59 11.89 -10.57
C ASP A 12 -2.05 11.74 -10.20
N LEU A 13 -2.90 11.26 -11.14
CA LEU A 13 -4.29 10.93 -10.85
C LEU A 13 -4.42 9.82 -9.82
N LYS A 14 -3.65 8.76 -9.96
CA LYS A 14 -3.63 7.64 -9.02
C LYS A 14 -3.19 8.08 -7.62
N VAL A 15 -2.17 8.91 -7.52
CA VAL A 15 -1.72 9.50 -6.25
C VAL A 15 -2.82 10.40 -5.66
N GLY A 16 -3.49 11.20 -6.48
CA GLY A 16 -4.62 12.02 -6.05
C GLY A 16 -5.76 11.21 -5.44
N LEU A 17 -6.08 10.05 -6.00
CA LEU A 17 -7.07 9.13 -5.44
C LEU A 17 -6.63 8.59 -4.08
N ALA A 18 -5.35 8.24 -3.91
CA ALA A 18 -4.80 7.80 -2.63
C ALA A 18 -4.81 8.93 -1.57
N VAL A 19 -4.53 10.17 -1.97
CA VAL A 19 -4.58 11.35 -1.09
C VAL A 19 -5.97 11.57 -0.49
N MET A 20 -7.04 11.23 -1.21
CA MET A 20 -8.41 11.35 -0.70
C MET A 20 -8.71 10.45 0.50
N LEU A 21 -7.88 9.44 0.76
CA LEU A 21 -8.03 8.52 1.90
C LEU A 21 -7.36 9.02 3.18
N LYS A 22 -6.63 10.13 3.14
CA LYS A 22 -5.89 10.67 4.29
C LYS A 22 -6.80 11.00 5.47
N GLY A 23 -6.29 10.72 6.66
CA GLY A 23 -6.95 11.05 7.93
C GLY A 23 -8.02 10.05 8.35
N GLY A 24 -8.17 8.94 7.65
CA GLY A 24 -9.21 7.95 7.88
C GLY A 24 -8.71 6.60 8.38
N VAL A 25 -9.62 5.64 8.36
CA VAL A 25 -9.37 4.23 8.66
C VAL A 25 -9.83 3.40 7.48
N ILE A 26 -8.99 2.46 7.04
CA ILE A 26 -9.34 1.43 6.07
C ILE A 26 -9.58 0.14 6.83
N MET A 27 -10.73 -0.49 6.62
CA MET A 27 -11.13 -1.67 7.37
C MET A 27 -11.13 -2.92 6.50
N ASP A 28 -10.49 -3.98 7.00
CA ASP A 28 -10.60 -5.31 6.40
C ASP A 28 -12.00 -5.87 6.62
N VAL A 29 -12.62 -6.37 5.58
CA VAL A 29 -13.98 -6.94 5.62
C VAL A 29 -14.02 -8.26 4.88
N MET A 30 -14.76 -9.22 5.42
CA MET A 30 -14.82 -10.59 4.92
C MET A 30 -16.15 -10.92 4.24
N ASN A 31 -17.13 -10.03 4.32
CA ASN A 31 -18.47 -10.21 3.74
C ASN A 31 -19.21 -8.87 3.64
N VAL A 32 -20.37 -8.90 3.02
CA VAL A 32 -21.23 -7.74 2.81
C VAL A 32 -21.66 -7.08 4.12
N ASP A 33 -22.00 -7.86 5.14
CA ASP A 33 -22.47 -7.32 6.42
C ASP A 33 -21.36 -6.55 7.13
N GLN A 34 -20.12 -7.07 7.13
CA GLN A 34 -18.96 -6.37 7.67
C GLN A 34 -18.65 -5.10 6.87
N ALA A 35 -18.81 -5.12 5.55
CA ALA A 35 -18.59 -3.95 4.71
C ALA A 35 -19.58 -2.81 5.04
N LYS A 36 -20.85 -3.15 5.26
CA LYS A 36 -21.86 -2.17 5.72
C LYS A 36 -21.52 -1.58 7.07
N ILE A 37 -21.12 -2.41 8.03
CA ILE A 37 -20.73 -1.97 9.37
C ILE A 37 -19.53 -1.03 9.28
N ALA A 38 -18.54 -1.35 8.46
CA ALA A 38 -17.35 -0.49 8.27
C ALA A 38 -17.74 0.87 7.67
N GLU A 39 -18.59 0.90 6.65
CA GLU A 39 -19.07 2.14 6.04
C GLU A 39 -19.86 2.99 7.04
N ASP A 40 -20.79 2.38 7.78
CA ASP A 40 -21.62 3.05 8.79
C ASP A 40 -20.75 3.60 9.94
N ALA A 41 -19.65 2.93 10.27
CA ALA A 41 -18.70 3.37 11.27
C ALA A 41 -17.78 4.52 10.78
N GLY A 42 -17.86 4.88 9.50
CA GLY A 42 -17.09 5.98 8.93
C GLY A 42 -15.76 5.61 8.32
N ALA A 43 -15.54 4.33 7.98
CA ALA A 43 -14.34 3.93 7.22
C ALA A 43 -14.25 4.69 5.90
N VAL A 44 -13.02 5.08 5.51
CA VAL A 44 -12.79 5.79 4.23
C VAL A 44 -12.67 4.85 3.05
N ALA A 45 -12.39 3.57 3.31
CA ALA A 45 -12.35 2.49 2.34
C ALA A 45 -12.46 1.15 3.07
N VAL A 46 -12.77 0.10 2.32
CA VAL A 46 -12.71 -1.28 2.83
C VAL A 46 -11.73 -2.10 1.99
N MET A 47 -11.06 -3.05 2.66
CA MET A 47 -10.23 -4.07 2.03
C MET A 47 -11.00 -5.39 2.03
N ALA A 48 -11.37 -5.88 0.87
CA ALA A 48 -12.11 -7.14 0.74
C ALA A 48 -11.16 -8.33 0.91
N LEU A 49 -11.37 -9.14 1.93
CA LEU A 49 -10.60 -10.36 2.24
C LEU A 49 -11.57 -11.52 2.48
N GLU A 50 -11.40 -12.62 1.75
CA GLU A 50 -12.23 -13.81 1.94
C GLU A 50 -11.88 -14.55 3.23
N ARG A 51 -10.57 -14.69 3.51
CA ARG A 51 -10.01 -15.30 4.71
C ARG A 51 -8.75 -14.55 5.14
N ILE A 52 -8.42 -14.66 6.42
CA ILE A 52 -7.17 -14.10 6.94
C ILE A 52 -6.00 -14.91 6.35
N PRO A 53 -5.10 -14.31 5.56
CA PRO A 53 -4.02 -15.03 4.85
C PRO A 53 -3.07 -15.78 5.80
N ALA A 54 -2.82 -15.24 7.00
CA ALA A 54 -1.98 -15.89 8.01
C ALA A 54 -2.53 -17.26 8.41
N LEU A 55 -3.85 -17.39 8.60
CA LEU A 55 -4.50 -18.66 8.94
C LEU A 55 -4.37 -19.68 7.82
N ILE A 56 -4.52 -19.24 6.55
CA ILE A 56 -4.36 -20.13 5.39
C ILE A 56 -2.96 -20.71 5.35
N ARG A 57 -1.93 -19.90 5.63
CA ARG A 57 -0.54 -20.35 5.61
C ARG A 57 -0.20 -21.27 6.77
N GLU A 58 -0.77 -21.04 7.97
CA GLU A 58 -0.64 -21.92 9.11
C GLU A 58 -1.20 -23.32 8.83
N GLU A 59 -2.27 -23.40 8.05
CA GLU A 59 -2.86 -24.66 7.58
C GLU A 59 -2.06 -25.32 6.43
N GLY A 60 -0.95 -24.71 6.01
CA GLY A 60 -0.11 -25.19 4.89
C GLY A 60 -0.68 -24.88 3.50
N GLY A 61 -1.66 -24.00 3.42
CA GLY A 61 -2.30 -23.60 2.17
C GLY A 61 -1.59 -22.46 1.45
N ILE A 62 -1.98 -22.24 0.20
CA ILE A 62 -1.56 -21.09 -0.61
C ILE A 62 -2.61 -19.99 -0.44
N ALA A 63 -2.18 -18.84 0.09
CA ALA A 63 -3.02 -17.65 0.20
C ALA A 63 -3.05 -16.92 -1.16
N ARG A 64 -4.18 -16.99 -1.84
CA ARG A 64 -4.44 -16.37 -3.16
C ARG A 64 -5.34 -15.14 -3.03
N ALA A 65 -5.55 -14.44 -4.15
CA ALA A 65 -6.58 -13.41 -4.26
C ALA A 65 -7.96 -13.97 -3.89
N SER A 66 -8.79 -13.10 -3.30
CA SER A 66 -10.14 -13.47 -2.88
C SER A 66 -11.07 -13.74 -4.08
N ASP A 67 -12.17 -14.46 -3.84
CA ASP A 67 -13.17 -14.77 -4.85
C ASP A 67 -13.71 -13.47 -5.49
N PRO A 68 -13.66 -13.33 -6.82
CA PRO A 68 -14.23 -12.18 -7.52
C PRO A 68 -15.71 -11.92 -7.20
N GLN A 69 -16.49 -12.97 -7.00
CA GLN A 69 -17.92 -12.82 -6.69
C GLN A 69 -18.12 -12.10 -5.34
N MET A 70 -17.38 -12.49 -4.32
CA MET A 70 -17.44 -11.84 -3.00
C MET A 70 -17.01 -10.37 -3.08
N ILE A 71 -15.96 -10.06 -3.82
CA ILE A 71 -15.49 -8.68 -4.04
C ILE A 71 -16.58 -7.86 -4.74
N LYS A 72 -17.23 -8.42 -5.76
CA LYS A 72 -18.33 -7.78 -6.48
C LYS A 72 -19.52 -7.48 -5.56
N GLU A 73 -19.90 -8.42 -4.72
CA GLU A 73 -21.01 -8.23 -3.77
C GLU A 73 -20.71 -7.11 -2.77
N ILE A 74 -19.49 -7.03 -2.26
CA ILE A 74 -19.07 -5.93 -1.39
C ILE A 74 -19.11 -4.60 -2.15
N LYS A 75 -18.59 -4.57 -3.36
CA LYS A 75 -18.55 -3.38 -4.21
C LYS A 75 -19.95 -2.85 -4.54
N ASP A 76 -20.89 -3.74 -4.80
CA ASP A 76 -22.29 -3.38 -5.09
C ASP A 76 -23.05 -2.89 -3.84
N THR A 77 -22.51 -3.10 -2.66
CA THR A 77 -23.19 -2.82 -1.37
C THR A 77 -22.76 -1.50 -0.75
N VAL A 78 -21.47 -1.13 -0.85
CA VAL A 78 -20.94 0.09 -0.22
C VAL A 78 -20.70 1.19 -1.26
N SER A 79 -20.72 2.45 -0.78
CA SER A 79 -20.42 3.62 -1.62
C SER A 79 -18.96 4.09 -1.49
N ILE A 80 -18.25 3.65 -0.45
CA ILE A 80 -16.85 3.97 -0.24
C ILE A 80 -15.95 3.09 -1.12
N PRO A 81 -14.69 3.50 -1.39
CA PRO A 81 -13.75 2.71 -2.18
C PRO A 81 -13.56 1.29 -1.64
N VAL A 82 -13.46 0.34 -2.57
CA VAL A 82 -13.16 -1.07 -2.28
C VAL A 82 -11.79 -1.42 -2.82
N MET A 83 -10.95 -1.93 -1.93
CA MET A 83 -9.62 -2.46 -2.24
C MET A 83 -9.66 -3.98 -2.27
N ALA A 84 -8.78 -4.58 -3.06
CA ALA A 84 -8.57 -6.02 -3.07
C ALA A 84 -7.09 -6.34 -3.21
N LYS A 85 -6.68 -7.49 -2.68
CA LYS A 85 -5.28 -7.94 -2.68
C LYS A 85 -5.00 -8.88 -3.84
N VAL A 86 -3.78 -8.74 -4.39
CA VAL A 86 -3.19 -9.69 -5.33
C VAL A 86 -1.86 -10.20 -4.78
N ARG A 87 -1.45 -11.36 -5.26
CA ARG A 87 -0.14 -11.94 -4.96
C ARG A 87 0.97 -11.12 -5.62
N ILE A 88 2.12 -11.00 -4.97
CA ILE A 88 3.28 -10.31 -5.54
C ILE A 88 3.63 -10.88 -6.91
N GLY A 89 3.74 -10.00 -7.92
CA GLY A 89 4.08 -10.36 -9.29
C GLY A 89 2.93 -10.93 -10.13
N HIS A 90 1.78 -11.19 -9.53
CA HIS A 90 0.66 -11.83 -10.23
C HIS A 90 -0.18 -10.82 -11.03
N PHE A 91 0.36 -10.36 -12.15
CA PHE A 91 -0.30 -9.37 -12.99
C PHE A 91 -1.66 -9.84 -13.55
N ALA A 92 -1.85 -11.16 -13.74
CA ALA A 92 -3.14 -11.68 -14.19
C ALA A 92 -4.25 -11.53 -13.14
N GLU A 93 -3.96 -11.74 -11.85
CA GLU A 93 -4.91 -11.42 -10.78
C GLU A 93 -5.26 -9.93 -10.79
N ALA A 94 -4.27 -9.06 -10.97
CA ALA A 94 -4.50 -7.62 -11.07
C ALA A 94 -5.34 -7.24 -12.29
N GLN A 95 -5.16 -7.89 -13.42
CA GLN A 95 -6.00 -7.67 -14.61
C GLN A 95 -7.47 -8.04 -14.37
N ILE A 96 -7.72 -9.11 -13.63
CA ILE A 96 -9.09 -9.50 -13.23
C ILE A 96 -9.70 -8.41 -12.34
N LEU A 97 -8.99 -7.93 -11.34
CA LEU A 97 -9.49 -6.88 -10.45
C LEU A 97 -9.69 -5.55 -11.17
N GLU A 98 -8.83 -5.21 -12.12
CA GLU A 98 -9.03 -4.01 -12.95
C GLU A 98 -10.29 -4.13 -13.81
N ALA A 99 -10.53 -5.30 -14.42
CA ALA A 99 -11.75 -5.57 -15.19
C ALA A 99 -13.02 -5.48 -14.33
N MET A 100 -12.92 -5.78 -13.04
CA MET A 100 -14.00 -5.63 -12.06
C MET A 100 -14.16 -4.20 -11.55
N GLU A 101 -13.27 -3.30 -11.93
CA GLU A 101 -13.29 -1.89 -11.53
C GLU A 101 -13.18 -1.69 -10.00
N VAL A 102 -12.36 -2.49 -9.31
CA VAL A 102 -12.00 -2.19 -7.94
C VAL A 102 -11.26 -0.85 -7.87
N ASP A 103 -11.32 -0.16 -6.74
CA ASP A 103 -10.79 1.20 -6.64
C ASP A 103 -9.27 1.24 -6.39
N PHE A 104 -8.74 0.23 -5.66
CA PHE A 104 -7.32 0.08 -5.37
C PHE A 104 -6.95 -1.40 -5.37
N ILE A 105 -5.74 -1.70 -5.84
CA ILE A 105 -5.16 -3.05 -5.76
C ILE A 105 -3.98 -3.03 -4.81
N ASP A 106 -4.00 -3.88 -3.79
CA ASP A 106 -2.88 -4.09 -2.87
C ASP A 106 -2.06 -5.30 -3.34
N GLU A 107 -0.86 -5.05 -3.85
CA GLU A 107 0.11 -6.10 -4.18
C GLU A 107 0.79 -6.53 -2.88
N SER A 108 0.32 -7.64 -2.30
CA SER A 108 0.47 -7.88 -0.88
C SER A 108 1.39 -9.04 -0.54
N GLU A 109 2.33 -8.76 0.36
CA GLU A 109 3.24 -9.74 0.97
C GLU A 109 2.52 -10.72 1.91
N VAL A 110 1.30 -10.43 2.34
CA VAL A 110 0.52 -11.35 3.19
C VAL A 110 -0.03 -12.55 2.42
N LEU A 111 -0.19 -12.40 1.11
CA LEU A 111 -0.50 -13.51 0.21
C LEU A 111 0.78 -14.28 -0.16
N THR A 112 0.61 -15.49 -0.67
CA THR A 112 1.73 -16.29 -1.18
C THR A 112 2.29 -15.65 -2.46
N PRO A 113 3.58 -15.26 -2.54
CA PRO A 113 4.14 -14.66 -3.74
C PRO A 113 3.99 -15.55 -4.99
N ALA A 114 3.72 -14.93 -6.12
CA ALA A 114 3.71 -15.61 -7.42
C ALA A 114 5.05 -15.46 -8.17
N ASP A 115 5.82 -14.42 -7.84
CA ASP A 115 7.13 -14.17 -8.45
C ASP A 115 8.13 -13.80 -7.34
N GLU A 116 9.30 -14.41 -7.35
CA GLU A 116 10.35 -14.17 -6.34
C GLU A 116 11.15 -12.90 -6.63
N HIS A 117 11.19 -12.45 -7.87
CA HIS A 117 12.09 -11.38 -8.32
C HIS A 117 11.36 -10.14 -8.79
N ASN A 118 10.14 -10.27 -9.32
CA ASN A 118 9.44 -9.17 -9.95
C ASN A 118 8.13 -8.84 -9.24
N HIS A 119 7.95 -7.56 -8.95
CA HIS A 119 6.65 -6.97 -8.65
C HIS A 119 5.93 -6.61 -9.94
N ILE A 120 4.62 -6.41 -9.86
CA ILE A 120 3.82 -5.97 -10.99
C ILE A 120 4.31 -4.60 -11.48
N TRP A 121 4.42 -4.43 -12.80
CA TRP A 121 4.67 -3.13 -13.41
C TRP A 121 3.36 -2.33 -13.47
N LYS A 122 3.20 -1.41 -12.54
CA LYS A 122 1.91 -0.78 -12.22
C LYS A 122 1.52 0.33 -13.20
N TYR A 123 2.48 0.77 -14.01
CA TYR A 123 2.20 1.71 -15.09
C TYR A 123 1.35 1.12 -16.23
N ASP A 124 1.25 -0.22 -16.31
CA ASP A 124 0.37 -0.90 -17.26
C ASP A 124 -1.12 -0.86 -16.87
N PHE A 125 -1.41 -0.40 -15.66
CA PHE A 125 -2.75 -0.38 -15.08
C PHE A 125 -3.27 1.04 -14.91
N LYS A 126 -4.59 1.21 -14.96
CA LYS A 126 -5.27 2.49 -14.68
C LYS A 126 -5.59 2.66 -13.20
N ILE A 127 -5.70 1.58 -12.45
CA ILE A 127 -6.04 1.55 -11.03
C ILE A 127 -4.79 1.88 -10.19
N PRO A 128 -4.91 2.65 -9.09
CA PRO A 128 -3.82 2.85 -8.14
C PRO A 128 -3.49 1.58 -7.37
N PHE A 129 -2.19 1.33 -7.18
CA PHE A 129 -1.66 0.21 -6.40
C PHE A 129 -1.15 0.66 -5.05
N VAL A 130 -1.39 -0.19 -4.05
CA VAL A 130 -0.84 -0.10 -2.70
C VAL A 130 0.26 -1.15 -2.56
N CYS A 131 1.40 -0.78 -1.98
CA CYS A 131 2.48 -1.72 -1.66
C CYS A 131 2.98 -1.49 -0.23
N GLY A 132 3.39 -2.58 0.41
CA GLY A 132 4.05 -2.55 1.70
C GLY A 132 5.53 -2.22 1.60
N ALA A 133 6.07 -1.52 2.60
CA ALA A 133 7.50 -1.25 2.74
C ALA A 133 7.93 -1.24 4.20
N ARG A 134 9.16 -1.72 4.47
CA ARG A 134 9.78 -1.73 5.80
C ARG A 134 10.74 -0.56 6.00
N ASP A 135 11.23 0.00 4.90
CA ASP A 135 12.21 1.08 4.88
C ASP A 135 12.04 1.95 3.63
N LEU A 136 12.81 3.03 3.58
CA LEU A 136 12.72 4.01 2.49
C LEU A 136 13.15 3.42 1.15
N GLY A 137 14.18 2.59 1.11
CA GLY A 137 14.64 1.96 -0.14
C GLY A 137 13.56 1.10 -0.77
N GLU A 138 12.92 0.25 0.03
CA GLU A 138 11.81 -0.59 -0.42
C GLU A 138 10.62 0.27 -0.90
N ALA A 139 10.25 1.31 -0.14
CA ALA A 139 9.19 2.23 -0.53
C ALA A 139 9.47 2.86 -1.90
N LEU A 140 10.67 3.37 -2.11
CA LEU A 140 11.05 4.04 -3.35
C LEU A 140 11.16 3.08 -4.54
N ARG A 141 11.57 1.83 -4.30
CA ARG A 141 11.51 0.79 -5.36
C ARG A 141 10.07 0.54 -5.80
N ARG A 142 9.14 0.42 -4.87
CA ARG A 142 7.71 0.23 -5.20
C ARG A 142 7.13 1.45 -5.92
N ILE A 143 7.47 2.65 -5.50
CA ILE A 143 7.05 3.88 -6.16
C ILE A 143 7.64 3.95 -7.57
N GLY A 144 8.89 3.57 -7.76
CA GLY A 144 9.52 3.47 -9.08
C GLY A 144 8.81 2.53 -10.03
N GLU A 145 8.17 1.49 -9.53
CA GLU A 145 7.33 0.56 -10.28
C GLU A 145 5.89 1.06 -10.49
N GLY A 146 5.55 2.22 -9.97
CA GLY A 146 4.25 2.84 -10.14
C GLY A 146 3.27 2.70 -8.97
N ALA A 147 3.72 2.27 -7.78
CA ALA A 147 2.86 2.28 -6.59
C ALA A 147 2.44 3.72 -6.24
N ALA A 148 1.15 3.93 -6.04
CA ALA A 148 0.56 5.24 -5.75
C ALA A 148 0.29 5.47 -4.25
N LEU A 149 0.48 4.44 -3.43
CA LEU A 149 0.32 4.47 -1.99
C LEU A 149 1.27 3.45 -1.36
N ILE A 150 1.96 3.88 -0.31
CA ILE A 150 2.83 3.00 0.49
C ILE A 150 2.18 2.79 1.86
N ARG A 151 2.28 1.58 2.38
CA ARG A 151 1.92 1.24 3.76
C ARG A 151 3.07 0.51 4.43
N THR A 152 3.10 0.57 5.76
CA THR A 152 4.01 -0.30 6.51
C THR A 152 3.60 -1.76 6.32
N LYS A 153 4.55 -2.69 6.35
CA LYS A 153 4.26 -4.12 6.34
C LYS A 153 3.69 -4.58 7.67
N GLY A 154 4.35 -4.20 8.75
CA GLY A 154 3.94 -4.60 10.09
C GLY A 154 3.90 -6.12 10.25
N GLU A 155 3.17 -6.59 11.24
CA GLU A 155 2.88 -8.01 11.46
C GLU A 155 1.37 -8.21 11.37
N ALA A 156 0.89 -8.42 10.12
CA ALA A 156 -0.52 -8.51 9.82
C ALA A 156 -1.21 -9.66 10.58
N GLY A 157 -2.39 -9.38 11.14
CA GLY A 157 -3.21 -10.35 11.85
C GLY A 157 -2.74 -10.69 13.27
N SER A 158 -1.62 -10.12 13.74
CA SER A 158 -1.08 -10.44 15.08
C SER A 158 -1.69 -9.60 16.21
N GLY A 159 -2.25 -8.44 15.91
CA GLY A 159 -2.64 -7.44 16.92
C GLY A 159 -1.44 -6.77 17.61
N ASN A 160 -0.21 -7.05 17.17
CA ASN A 160 1.02 -6.46 17.68
C ASN A 160 1.54 -5.39 16.73
N ILE A 161 1.55 -4.16 17.21
CA ILE A 161 1.90 -2.98 16.41
C ILE A 161 3.42 -2.74 16.29
N VAL A 162 4.27 -3.44 17.03
CA VAL A 162 5.69 -3.10 17.16
C VAL A 162 6.43 -3.04 15.82
N GLU A 163 6.14 -3.94 14.89
CA GLU A 163 6.77 -3.95 13.56
C GLU A 163 6.31 -2.76 12.71
N ALA A 164 5.02 -2.41 12.72
CA ALA A 164 4.51 -1.23 12.03
C ALA A 164 5.16 0.05 12.56
N VAL A 165 5.33 0.17 13.87
CA VAL A 165 6.04 1.29 14.51
C VAL A 165 7.50 1.35 14.03
N ARG A 166 8.18 0.21 14.01
CA ARG A 166 9.58 0.13 13.54
C ARG A 166 9.69 0.61 12.09
N HIS A 167 8.83 0.14 11.20
CA HIS A 167 8.84 0.51 9.79
C HIS A 167 8.55 1.99 9.59
N MET A 168 7.53 2.54 10.27
CA MET A 168 7.20 3.96 10.17
C MET A 168 8.36 4.85 10.67
N ARG A 169 8.93 4.53 11.82
CA ARG A 169 10.08 5.26 12.37
C ARG A 169 11.30 5.17 11.45
N THR A 170 11.55 4.01 10.86
CA THR A 170 12.66 3.81 9.92
C THR A 170 12.49 4.70 8.70
N ILE A 171 11.34 4.68 8.06
CA ILE A 171 11.07 5.51 6.87
C ILE A 171 11.19 7.00 7.21
N VAL A 172 10.55 7.46 8.28
CA VAL A 172 10.57 8.87 8.69
C VAL A 172 11.99 9.34 9.02
N SER A 173 12.79 8.53 9.72
CA SER A 173 14.17 8.88 10.06
C SER A 173 15.07 8.91 8.82
N GLN A 174 14.90 7.98 7.89
CA GLN A 174 15.65 7.96 6.63
C GLN A 174 15.31 9.16 5.75
N ILE A 175 14.05 9.58 5.68
CA ILE A 175 13.63 10.80 4.99
C ILE A 175 14.32 12.02 5.61
N LYS A 176 14.33 12.14 6.93
CA LYS A 176 15.01 13.24 7.62
C LYS A 176 16.50 13.27 7.32
N ARG A 177 17.14 12.10 7.28
CA ARG A 177 18.57 11.98 6.94
C ARG A 177 18.84 12.50 5.53
N LEU A 178 18.04 12.15 4.53
CA LEU A 178 18.25 12.60 3.14
C LEU A 178 18.28 14.12 3.02
N LYS A 179 17.49 14.82 3.82
CA LYS A 179 17.46 16.30 3.82
C LYS A 179 18.78 16.94 4.27
N THR A 180 19.65 16.20 4.93
CA THR A 180 20.93 16.70 5.43
C THR A 180 22.09 16.40 4.49
N LEU A 181 21.87 15.67 3.40
CA LEU A 181 22.90 15.21 2.48
C LEU A 181 23.05 16.16 1.29
N ASP A 182 24.29 16.31 0.82
CA ASP A 182 24.57 16.98 -0.44
C ASP A 182 24.35 16.08 -1.66
N GLU A 183 24.45 16.61 -2.88
CA GLU A 183 24.20 15.88 -4.12
C GLU A 183 25.06 14.61 -4.27
N HIS A 184 26.35 14.67 -3.91
CA HIS A 184 27.25 13.52 -4.00
C HIS A 184 26.87 12.45 -2.99
N GLN A 185 26.51 12.87 -1.78
CA GLN A 185 26.05 11.97 -0.72
C GLN A 185 24.72 11.30 -1.11
N LEU A 186 23.81 12.01 -1.78
CA LEU A 186 22.55 11.43 -2.28
C LEU A 186 22.80 10.34 -3.32
N VAL A 187 23.79 10.50 -4.20
CA VAL A 187 24.18 9.44 -5.15
C VAL A 187 24.65 8.18 -4.41
N ALA A 188 25.50 8.35 -3.40
CA ALA A 188 25.96 7.24 -2.58
C ALA A 188 24.79 6.56 -1.84
N GLU A 189 23.89 7.35 -1.25
CA GLU A 189 22.75 6.85 -0.51
C GLU A 189 21.76 6.11 -1.42
N SER A 190 21.56 6.55 -2.67
CA SER A 190 20.72 5.83 -3.63
C SER A 190 21.25 4.41 -3.90
N LYS A 191 22.56 4.22 -3.91
CA LYS A 191 23.19 2.91 -4.03
C LYS A 191 22.99 2.06 -2.75
N ASN A 192 23.19 2.68 -1.59
CA ASN A 192 23.02 2.01 -0.30
C ASN A 192 21.57 1.54 -0.08
N LEU A 193 20.61 2.37 -0.45
CA LEU A 193 19.18 2.06 -0.33
C LEU A 193 18.64 1.24 -1.51
N ALA A 194 19.45 1.03 -2.54
CA ALA A 194 19.05 0.38 -3.79
C ALA A 194 17.75 1.00 -4.37
N ALA A 195 17.70 2.33 -4.39
CA ALA A 195 16.54 3.09 -4.83
C ALA A 195 16.86 4.00 -6.01
N PRO A 196 15.89 4.34 -6.87
CA PRO A 196 16.12 5.25 -7.99
C PRO A 196 16.61 6.62 -7.52
N LEU A 197 17.72 7.09 -8.11
CA LEU A 197 18.34 8.35 -7.72
C LEU A 197 17.37 9.54 -7.79
N HIS A 198 16.58 9.64 -8.85
CA HIS A 198 15.63 10.75 -9.00
C HIS A 198 14.57 10.80 -7.90
N LEU A 199 14.17 9.63 -7.35
CA LEU A 199 13.25 9.57 -6.22
C LEU A 199 13.95 9.94 -4.91
N ILE A 200 15.19 9.51 -4.71
CA ILE A 200 16.02 9.94 -3.57
C ILE A 200 16.15 11.47 -3.55
N GLN A 201 16.43 12.08 -4.70
CA GLN A 201 16.56 13.54 -4.83
C GLN A 201 15.23 14.25 -4.54
N GLU A 202 14.10 13.72 -5.04
CA GLU A 202 12.79 14.28 -4.79
C GLU A 202 12.42 14.23 -3.30
N VAL A 203 12.67 13.10 -2.63
CA VAL A 203 12.44 12.97 -1.18
C VAL A 203 13.32 13.90 -0.37
N ALA A 204 14.60 14.04 -0.75
CA ALA A 204 15.53 14.99 -0.09
C ALA A 204 15.03 16.42 -0.20
N GLU A 205 14.54 16.85 -1.37
CA GLU A 205 14.01 18.17 -1.62
C GLU A 205 12.71 18.44 -0.87
N LYS A 206 11.72 17.54 -1.00
CA LYS A 206 10.38 17.74 -0.47
C LYS A 206 10.23 17.35 1.00
N GLY A 207 11.11 16.50 1.53
CA GLY A 207 11.06 16.00 2.90
C GLY A 207 9.90 15.04 3.18
N LYS A 208 9.37 14.41 2.15
CA LYS A 208 8.30 13.41 2.22
C LYS A 208 8.35 12.47 1.02
N LEU A 209 7.65 11.32 1.11
CA LEU A 209 7.45 10.45 -0.04
C LEU A 209 6.64 11.15 -1.14
N PRO A 210 6.85 10.79 -2.41
CA PRO A 210 6.02 11.27 -3.52
C PRO A 210 4.55 10.82 -3.46
N VAL A 211 4.25 9.85 -2.61
CA VAL A 211 2.92 9.24 -2.44
C VAL A 211 2.56 9.20 -0.96
N PRO A 212 1.25 9.05 -0.60
CA PRO A 212 0.86 8.87 0.80
C PRO A 212 1.52 7.66 1.45
N ASN A 213 1.79 7.76 2.75
CA ASN A 213 2.37 6.70 3.56
C ASN A 213 1.41 6.35 4.70
N PHE A 214 0.85 5.15 4.66
CA PHE A 214 -0.13 4.66 5.61
C PHE A 214 0.49 3.64 6.56
N ALA A 215 -0.14 3.43 7.70
CA ALA A 215 0.25 2.38 8.64
C ALA A 215 -0.65 1.16 8.48
N ALA A 216 -0.05 -0.01 8.46
CA ALA A 216 -0.73 -1.30 8.41
C ALA A 216 0.06 -2.34 9.19
N GLY A 217 -0.63 -3.41 9.61
CA GLY A 217 -0.04 -4.56 10.26
C GLY A 217 -0.04 -4.47 11.78
N GLY A 218 -0.98 -5.16 12.42
CA GLY A 218 -1.05 -5.28 13.87
C GLY A 218 -1.78 -4.16 14.59
N ILE A 219 -2.46 -3.26 13.89
CA ILE A 219 -3.25 -2.18 14.49
C ILE A 219 -4.57 -2.77 14.99
N ALA A 220 -4.76 -2.79 16.31
CA ALA A 220 -5.88 -3.46 16.95
C ALA A 220 -6.80 -2.52 17.75
N THR A 221 -6.31 -1.36 18.16
CA THR A 221 -7.04 -0.42 19.02
C THR A 221 -7.02 1.00 18.50
N PRO A 222 -7.96 1.87 18.93
CA PRO A 222 -7.88 3.30 18.64
C PRO A 222 -6.59 3.97 19.12
N ALA A 223 -6.04 3.51 20.24
CA ALA A 223 -4.75 3.99 20.75
C ALA A 223 -3.60 3.64 19.82
N ASP A 224 -3.60 2.43 19.25
CA ASP A 224 -2.63 2.02 18.23
C ASP A 224 -2.73 2.92 16.99
N ALA A 225 -3.93 3.18 16.51
CA ALA A 225 -4.17 4.08 15.39
C ALA A 225 -3.64 5.49 15.68
N SER A 226 -3.92 6.04 16.86
CA SER A 226 -3.42 7.34 17.29
C SER A 226 -1.89 7.39 17.36
N LEU A 227 -1.25 6.34 17.87
CA LEU A 227 0.20 6.23 17.90
C LEU A 227 0.78 6.31 16.48
N MET A 228 0.25 5.55 15.54
CA MET A 228 0.74 5.54 14.16
C MET A 228 0.55 6.89 13.47
N MET A 229 -0.59 7.54 13.66
CA MET A 229 -0.84 8.87 13.11
C MET A 229 0.13 9.91 13.66
N GLN A 230 0.43 9.87 14.98
CA GLN A 230 1.41 10.77 15.59
C GLN A 230 2.85 10.49 15.15
N LEU A 231 3.16 9.27 14.75
CA LEU A 231 4.47 8.92 14.19
C LEU A 231 4.64 9.34 12.72
N GLY A 232 3.57 9.75 12.06
CA GLY A 232 3.62 10.26 10.69
C GLY A 232 2.80 9.49 9.65
N ALA A 233 2.04 8.48 10.06
CA ALA A 233 1.09 7.82 9.16
C ALA A 233 -0.01 8.81 8.76
N GLU A 234 -0.43 8.73 7.51
CA GLU A 234 -1.47 9.62 6.97
C GLU A 234 -2.86 8.96 6.99
N THR A 235 -2.91 7.67 7.19
CA THR A 235 -4.11 6.84 7.39
C THR A 235 -3.68 5.50 7.98
N VAL A 236 -4.61 4.76 8.56
CA VAL A 236 -4.36 3.43 9.13
C VAL A 236 -5.26 2.38 8.47
N PHE A 237 -4.71 1.18 8.37
CA PHE A 237 -5.44 -0.03 7.99
C PHE A 237 -5.86 -0.81 9.22
#